data_e7032a629571402339e5ceb0f7e48170
#
_entry.id   e7032a629571402339e5ceb0f7e48170
#
_cell.length_a   1.000
_cell.length_b   1.000
_cell.length_c   1.000
_cell.angle_alpha   90.00
_cell.angle_beta   90.00
_cell.angle_gamma   90.00
#
_symmetry.space_group_name_H-M   'P 1'
#
loop_
_entity.id
_entity.type
_entity.pdbx_description
1 polymer ?
#
loop_
_entity_poly.entity_id
_entity_poly.type
_entity_poly.pdbx_seq_one_letter_code
_entity_poly.pdbx_strand_id
1 'polypeptide(L)'
;AQYFGKGDTNAVEKILGIGMGIIAPISLIFTTAAFFFPEMLMKFFTSDSTLIELGARYLKTVSLSYLLQGISQIYLCIMKNCGHAGKSSLISSVSVVMNILMNWLLIFGVGFFPRMEIAGAALATVIAKAAELAWTVIIMLRKDSVRLRFGFIIHPDKVLRSDYLKYAMPVLGNNLVWGIGFSMYTVILGHMGTDAAAANSIANIIKNLAICVCEGVSSATGVLVGMLLGMGKLDEAKEYGSRLCRVSLICGAASGAIVLCVIPFIPMFTTISA
;
A
#
# COMPACT_ATOMS: atom_id res chain seq x y z
N ALA A 1 8.17 1.59 -15.94
CA ALA A 1 9.55 1.19 -16.15
C ALA A 1 9.91 1.12 -17.64
N GLN A 2 9.22 0.33 -18.49
CA GLN A 2 9.58 0.13 -19.91
C GLN A 2 9.57 1.44 -20.73
N TYR A 3 8.53 2.26 -20.66
CA TYR A 3 8.48 3.54 -21.39
C TYR A 3 9.55 4.52 -20.89
N PHE A 4 9.87 4.48 -19.62
CA PHE A 4 10.98 5.26 -19.07
C PHE A 4 12.33 4.76 -19.58
N GLY A 5 12.53 3.44 -19.67
CA GLY A 5 13.70 2.83 -20.29
C GLY A 5 13.89 3.23 -21.77
N LYS A 6 12.80 3.40 -22.52
CA LYS A 6 12.83 3.96 -23.90
C LYS A 6 13.14 5.45 -23.96
N GLY A 7 13.18 6.16 -22.85
CA GLY A 7 13.32 7.62 -22.82
C GLY A 7 12.03 8.38 -23.13
N ASP A 8 10.89 7.70 -23.27
CA ASP A 8 9.60 8.32 -23.56
C ASP A 8 8.91 8.82 -22.28
N THR A 9 9.34 9.96 -21.79
CA THR A 9 8.77 10.62 -20.62
C THR A 9 7.33 11.09 -20.85
N ASN A 10 6.96 11.41 -22.10
CA ASN A 10 5.61 11.83 -22.45
C ASN A 10 4.60 10.68 -22.27
N ALA A 11 4.96 9.47 -22.69
CA ALA A 11 4.14 8.29 -22.44
C ALA A 11 3.98 8.01 -20.92
N VAL A 12 5.04 8.22 -20.13
CA VAL A 12 4.97 8.08 -18.67
C VAL A 12 4.01 9.11 -18.05
N GLU A 13 4.05 10.38 -18.50
CA GLU A 13 3.10 11.42 -18.04
C GLU A 13 1.65 11.10 -18.42
N LYS A 14 1.42 10.55 -19.63
CA LYS A 14 0.10 10.08 -20.06
C LYS A 14 -0.40 8.91 -19.20
N ILE A 15 0.46 7.93 -18.89
CA ILE A 15 0.13 6.79 -18.02
C ILE A 15 -0.20 7.28 -16.62
N LEU A 16 0.54 8.25 -16.08
CA LEU A 16 0.23 8.90 -14.81
C LEU A 16 -1.18 9.53 -14.85
N GLY A 17 -1.50 10.26 -15.93
CA GLY A 17 -2.83 10.86 -16.13
C GLY A 17 -3.96 9.82 -16.16
N ILE A 18 -3.77 8.72 -16.90
CA ILE A 18 -4.72 7.60 -16.96
C ILE A 18 -4.90 6.97 -15.56
N GLY A 19 -3.79 6.69 -14.87
CA GLY A 19 -3.83 6.12 -13.52
C GLY A 19 -4.56 7.03 -12.52
N MET A 20 -4.29 8.34 -12.54
CA MET A 20 -4.99 9.32 -11.72
C MET A 20 -6.49 9.37 -12.04
N GLY A 21 -6.85 9.34 -13.32
CA GLY A 21 -8.25 9.34 -13.78
C GLY A 21 -9.04 8.10 -13.34
N ILE A 22 -8.37 7.01 -13.01
CA ILE A 22 -8.99 5.77 -12.50
C ILE A 22 -8.99 5.76 -10.98
N ILE A 23 -7.85 6.06 -10.33
CA ILE A 23 -7.73 5.93 -8.88
C ILE A 23 -8.53 6.99 -8.11
N ALA A 24 -8.59 8.23 -8.63
CA ALA A 24 -9.29 9.30 -7.93
C ALA A 24 -10.80 9.02 -7.75
N PRO A 25 -11.59 8.64 -8.78
CA PRO A 25 -12.99 8.29 -8.58
C PRO A 25 -13.17 7.03 -7.72
N ILE A 26 -12.32 6.01 -7.85
CA ILE A 26 -12.38 4.81 -7.01
C ILE A 26 -12.13 5.19 -5.55
N SER A 27 -11.07 5.94 -5.27
CA SER A 27 -10.76 6.40 -3.90
C SER A 27 -11.90 7.27 -3.34
N LEU A 28 -12.53 8.09 -4.17
CA LEU A 28 -13.67 8.92 -3.77
C LEU A 28 -14.89 8.05 -3.40
N ILE A 29 -15.17 6.99 -4.17
CA ILE A 29 -16.25 6.04 -3.87
C ILE A 29 -15.98 5.37 -2.52
N PHE A 30 -14.78 4.87 -2.28
CA PHE A 30 -14.44 4.26 -0.98
C PHE A 30 -14.49 5.27 0.17
N THR A 31 -14.01 6.49 -0.05
CA THR A 31 -14.10 7.58 0.95
C THR A 31 -15.57 7.87 1.29
N THR A 32 -16.43 8.04 0.29
CA THR A 32 -17.85 8.33 0.52
C THR A 32 -18.58 7.16 1.16
N ALA A 33 -18.31 5.93 0.74
CA ALA A 33 -18.90 4.73 1.33
C ALA A 33 -18.52 4.60 2.81
N ALA A 34 -17.23 4.75 3.15
CA ALA A 34 -16.75 4.64 4.52
C ALA A 34 -17.18 5.83 5.40
N PHE A 35 -17.39 7.01 4.82
CA PHE A 35 -17.82 8.19 5.56
C PHE A 35 -19.32 8.17 5.86
N PHE A 36 -20.17 7.80 4.90
CA PHE A 36 -21.63 7.86 5.03
C PHE A 36 -22.24 6.55 5.56
N PHE A 37 -21.59 5.40 5.30
CA PHE A 37 -22.11 4.07 5.69
C PHE A 37 -21.15 3.26 6.56
N PRO A 38 -20.47 3.87 7.57
CA PRO A 38 -19.44 3.18 8.34
C PRO A 38 -20.02 2.01 9.16
N GLU A 39 -21.21 2.16 9.75
CA GLU A 39 -21.85 1.10 10.54
C GLU A 39 -22.25 -0.11 9.68
N MET A 40 -22.76 0.14 8.47
CA MET A 40 -23.13 -0.93 7.55
C MET A 40 -21.91 -1.75 7.15
N LEU A 41 -20.78 -1.07 6.90
CA LEU A 41 -19.52 -1.74 6.58
C LEU A 41 -18.99 -2.53 7.78
N MET A 42 -19.09 -2.00 9.00
CA MET A 42 -18.64 -2.71 10.20
C MET A 42 -19.50 -3.94 10.51
N LYS A 43 -20.81 -3.90 10.30
CA LYS A 43 -21.73 -5.04 10.47
C LYS A 43 -21.36 -6.25 9.62
N PHE A 44 -20.67 -6.02 8.48
CA PHE A 44 -20.17 -7.12 7.66
C PHE A 44 -19.07 -7.94 8.36
N PHE A 45 -18.29 -7.29 9.23
CA PHE A 45 -17.14 -7.92 9.91
C PHE A 45 -17.46 -8.44 11.32
N THR A 46 -18.41 -7.83 12.01
CA THR A 46 -18.73 -8.21 13.41
C THR A 46 -20.19 -7.93 13.73
N SER A 47 -20.73 -8.72 14.68
CA SER A 47 -22.07 -8.52 15.24
C SER A 47 -22.05 -7.81 16.60
N ASP A 48 -20.87 -7.53 17.17
CA ASP A 48 -20.71 -6.85 18.45
C ASP A 48 -21.00 -5.35 18.28
N SER A 49 -22.01 -4.88 19.01
CA SER A 49 -22.47 -3.47 18.94
C SER A 49 -21.39 -2.48 19.37
N THR A 50 -20.58 -2.82 20.36
CA THR A 50 -19.50 -1.96 20.87
C THR A 50 -18.39 -1.82 19.82
N LEU A 51 -18.01 -2.94 19.19
CA LEU A 51 -17.01 -2.92 18.11
C LEU A 51 -17.53 -2.21 16.85
N ILE A 52 -18.82 -2.30 16.56
CA ILE A 52 -19.44 -1.58 15.46
C ILE A 52 -19.36 -0.07 15.70
N GLU A 53 -19.72 0.41 16.88
CA GLU A 53 -19.69 1.84 17.20
C GLU A 53 -18.26 2.42 17.14
N LEU A 54 -17.31 1.75 17.80
CA LEU A 54 -15.91 2.17 17.85
C LEU A 54 -15.28 2.13 16.44
N GLY A 55 -15.53 1.04 15.71
CA GLY A 55 -15.05 0.87 14.35
C GLY A 55 -15.66 1.86 13.36
N ALA A 56 -16.94 2.19 13.51
CA ALA A 56 -17.60 3.19 12.68
C ALA A 56 -17.02 4.60 12.91
N ARG A 57 -16.74 4.97 14.15
CA ARG A 57 -16.07 6.23 14.49
C ARG A 57 -14.67 6.32 13.88
N TYR A 58 -13.90 5.23 13.99
CA TYR A 58 -12.58 5.12 13.36
C TYR A 58 -12.67 5.23 11.83
N LEU A 59 -13.56 4.43 11.22
CA LEU A 59 -13.71 4.33 9.76
C LEU A 59 -14.14 5.66 9.15
N LYS A 60 -15.07 6.37 9.80
CA LYS A 60 -15.52 7.70 9.38
C LYS A 60 -14.37 8.71 9.33
N THR A 61 -13.49 8.70 10.33
CA THR A 61 -12.35 9.63 10.38
C THR A 61 -11.27 9.21 9.39
N VAL A 62 -10.89 7.93 9.36
CA VAL A 62 -9.81 7.45 8.50
C VAL A 62 -10.18 7.46 7.01
N SER A 63 -11.47 7.44 6.67
CA SER A 63 -11.93 7.46 5.27
C SER A 63 -11.38 8.65 4.48
N LEU A 64 -11.15 9.79 5.14
CA LEU A 64 -10.54 10.98 4.52
C LEU A 64 -9.13 10.69 3.98
N SER A 65 -8.41 9.74 4.58
CA SER A 65 -7.08 9.36 4.12
C SER A 65 -7.09 8.56 2.81
N TYR A 66 -8.19 7.92 2.43
CA TYR A 66 -8.25 7.06 1.25
C TYR A 66 -8.01 7.80 -0.06
N LEU A 67 -8.63 8.97 -0.21
CA LEU A 67 -8.40 9.83 -1.37
C LEU A 67 -6.96 10.36 -1.39
N LEU A 68 -6.45 10.83 -0.25
CA LEU A 68 -5.09 11.35 -0.11
C LEU A 68 -4.07 10.27 -0.47
N GLN A 69 -4.26 9.06 0.06
CA GLN A 69 -3.41 7.91 -0.19
C GLN A 69 -3.49 7.45 -1.66
N GLY A 70 -4.68 7.40 -2.25
CA GLY A 70 -4.84 7.00 -3.65
C GLY A 70 -4.03 7.88 -4.60
N ILE A 71 -4.09 9.20 -4.41
CA ILE A 71 -3.37 10.18 -5.22
C ILE A 71 -1.85 10.08 -4.99
N SER A 72 -1.40 10.02 -3.72
CA SER A 72 0.03 9.95 -3.43
C SER A 72 0.66 8.65 -3.93
N GLN A 73 0.00 7.51 -3.71
CA GLN A 73 0.54 6.19 -4.06
C GLN A 73 0.74 5.99 -5.56
N ILE A 74 -0.17 6.47 -6.41
CA ILE A 74 0.02 6.33 -7.86
C ILE A 74 1.25 7.12 -8.32
N TYR A 75 1.47 8.32 -7.79
CA TYR A 75 2.63 9.12 -8.14
C TYR A 75 3.94 8.51 -7.62
N LEU A 76 3.95 8.05 -6.36
CA LEU A 76 5.10 7.36 -5.76
C LEU A 76 5.46 6.07 -6.51
N CYS A 77 4.44 5.34 -7.00
CA CYS A 77 4.64 4.18 -7.85
C CYS A 77 5.32 4.55 -9.17
N ILE A 78 4.87 5.61 -9.85
CA ILE A 78 5.50 6.10 -11.07
C ILE A 78 6.94 6.53 -10.79
N MET A 79 7.19 7.30 -9.73
CA MET A 79 8.55 7.69 -9.33
C MET A 79 9.47 6.49 -9.16
N LYS A 80 8.99 5.45 -8.46
CA LYS A 80 9.73 4.21 -8.24
C LYS A 80 10.10 3.56 -9.57
N ASN A 81 9.15 3.48 -10.50
CA ASN A 81 9.35 2.90 -11.82
C ASN A 81 10.20 3.76 -12.79
N CYS A 82 10.41 5.04 -12.46
CA CYS A 82 11.29 5.96 -13.18
C CYS A 82 12.69 6.09 -12.54
N GLY A 83 13.15 5.09 -11.80
CA GLY A 83 14.49 5.08 -11.23
C GLY A 83 14.66 5.95 -9.97
N HIS A 84 13.61 6.61 -9.49
CA HIS A 84 13.62 7.45 -8.29
C HIS A 84 13.09 6.69 -7.04
N ALA A 85 13.36 5.37 -6.97
CA ALA A 85 12.88 4.52 -5.89
C ALA A 85 13.32 5.00 -4.49
N GLY A 86 14.55 5.50 -4.35
CA GLY A 86 15.05 6.04 -3.08
C GLY A 86 14.25 7.25 -2.59
N LYS A 87 13.91 8.19 -3.48
CA LYS A 87 13.08 9.35 -3.10
C LYS A 87 11.65 8.93 -2.73
N SER A 88 11.04 8.03 -3.51
CA SER A 88 9.72 7.47 -3.24
C SER A 88 9.70 6.74 -1.89
N SER A 89 10.69 5.91 -1.62
CA SER A 89 10.83 5.20 -0.35
C SER A 89 11.00 6.14 0.84
N LEU A 90 11.82 7.20 0.69
CA LEU A 90 12.03 8.19 1.75
C LEU A 90 10.71 8.88 2.13
N ILE A 91 9.92 9.31 1.15
CA ILE A 91 8.63 9.98 1.41
C ILE A 91 7.69 9.04 2.19
N SER A 92 7.56 7.79 1.73
CA SER A 92 6.71 6.80 2.39
C SER A 92 7.21 6.46 3.80
N SER A 93 8.53 6.32 3.99
CA SER A 93 9.12 6.03 5.31
C SER A 93 8.90 7.17 6.30
N VAL A 94 9.10 8.42 5.88
CA VAL A 94 8.82 9.60 6.73
C VAL A 94 7.34 9.69 7.09
N SER A 95 6.44 9.39 6.14
CA SER A 95 5.00 9.32 6.42
C SER A 95 4.67 8.27 7.49
N VAL A 96 5.30 7.09 7.42
CA VAL A 96 5.12 6.03 8.42
C VAL A 96 5.66 6.47 9.80
N VAL A 97 6.86 7.03 9.86
CA VAL A 97 7.44 7.55 11.11
C VAL A 97 6.54 8.64 11.71
N MET A 98 6.06 9.56 10.87
CA MET A 98 5.13 10.60 11.30
C MET A 98 3.82 10.01 11.83
N ASN A 99 3.29 8.96 11.18
CA ASN A 99 2.10 8.27 11.66
C ASN A 99 2.33 7.63 13.04
N ILE A 100 3.46 6.97 13.26
CA ILE A 100 3.82 6.38 14.56
C ILE A 100 3.90 7.45 15.64
N LEU A 101 4.58 8.56 15.36
CA LEU A 101 4.71 9.67 16.31
C LEU A 101 3.35 10.31 16.62
N MET A 102 2.53 10.56 15.60
CA MET A 102 1.18 11.13 15.79
C MET A 102 0.26 10.16 16.54
N ASN A 103 0.36 8.86 16.28
CA ASN A 103 -0.36 7.84 17.05
C ASN A 103 0.01 7.92 18.54
N TRP A 104 1.30 7.98 18.85
CA TRP A 104 1.77 8.09 20.24
C TRP A 104 1.24 9.36 20.92
N LEU A 105 1.28 10.51 20.23
CA LEU A 105 0.81 11.79 20.77
C LEU A 105 -0.71 11.82 20.97
N LEU A 106 -1.49 11.37 19.98
CA LEU A 106 -2.95 11.53 19.97
C LEU A 106 -3.69 10.41 20.71
N ILE A 107 -3.17 9.18 20.70
CA ILE A 107 -3.80 8.07 21.45
C ILE A 107 -3.62 8.27 22.94
N PHE A 108 -2.40 8.58 23.38
CA PHE A 108 -2.08 8.70 24.82
C PHE A 108 -2.29 10.10 25.38
N GLY A 109 -2.46 11.12 24.52
CA GLY A 109 -2.65 12.50 24.98
C GLY A 109 -1.40 13.09 25.62
N VAL A 110 -0.24 12.96 24.95
CA VAL A 110 1.04 13.42 25.49
C VAL A 110 1.20 14.92 25.24
N GLY A 111 1.61 15.65 26.26
CA GLY A 111 1.85 17.10 26.19
C GLY A 111 0.56 17.91 26.11
N PHE A 112 0.40 18.72 25.08
CA PHE A 112 -0.76 19.59 24.86
C PHE A 112 -1.91 18.90 24.09
N PHE A 113 -1.73 17.64 23.67
CA PHE A 113 -2.73 16.94 22.88
C PHE A 113 -3.75 16.24 23.79
N PRO A 114 -5.06 16.34 23.46
CA PRO A 114 -6.09 15.62 24.20
C PRO A 114 -5.96 14.11 23.90
N ARG A 115 -6.26 13.29 24.89
CA ARG A 115 -6.34 11.84 24.72
C ARG A 115 -7.55 11.49 23.86
N MET A 116 -7.31 11.09 22.62
CA MET A 116 -8.36 10.81 21.63
C MET A 116 -8.59 9.30 21.38
N GLU A 117 -7.75 8.44 21.94
CA GLU A 117 -7.84 6.97 21.81
C GLU A 117 -7.96 6.53 20.33
N ILE A 118 -9.06 5.82 19.98
CA ILE A 118 -9.30 5.30 18.63
C ILE A 118 -9.44 6.42 17.58
N ALA A 119 -10.09 7.53 17.95
CA ALA A 119 -10.21 8.68 17.05
C ALA A 119 -8.85 9.34 16.78
N GLY A 120 -7.96 9.33 17.79
CA GLY A 120 -6.57 9.80 17.66
C GLY A 120 -5.77 8.99 16.64
N ALA A 121 -5.92 7.65 16.65
CA ALA A 121 -5.27 6.77 15.67
C ALA A 121 -5.75 7.04 14.24
N ALA A 122 -7.05 7.26 14.05
CA ALA A 122 -7.60 7.61 12.74
C ALA A 122 -7.09 8.97 12.25
N LEU A 123 -7.08 9.97 13.14
CA LEU A 123 -6.60 11.32 12.81
C LEU A 123 -5.10 11.34 12.50
N ALA A 124 -4.28 10.60 13.26
CA ALA A 124 -2.86 10.42 12.99
C ALA A 124 -2.60 9.90 11.57
N THR A 125 -3.40 8.95 11.12
CA THR A 125 -3.32 8.41 9.77
C THR A 125 -3.67 9.46 8.72
N VAL A 126 -4.72 10.24 8.92
CA VAL A 126 -5.11 11.33 8.00
C VAL A 126 -3.99 12.37 7.90
N ILE A 127 -3.43 12.80 9.03
CA ILE A 127 -2.35 13.80 9.06
C ILE A 127 -1.11 13.27 8.33
N ALA A 128 -0.70 12.03 8.60
CA ALA A 128 0.45 11.42 7.95
C ALA A 128 0.26 11.32 6.42
N LYS A 129 -0.94 10.91 5.96
CA LYS A 129 -1.26 10.82 4.53
C LYS A 129 -1.41 12.19 3.87
N ALA A 130 -1.89 13.19 4.58
CA ALA A 130 -1.90 14.56 4.10
C ALA A 130 -0.48 15.12 3.91
N ALA A 131 0.43 14.87 4.85
CA ALA A 131 1.84 15.24 4.75
C ALA A 131 2.54 14.50 3.59
N GLU A 132 2.28 13.19 3.42
CA GLU A 132 2.77 12.40 2.29
C GLU A 132 2.34 12.99 0.95
N LEU A 133 1.06 13.32 0.82
CA LEU A 133 0.52 13.94 -0.39
C LEU A 133 1.13 15.33 -0.62
N ALA A 134 1.21 16.16 0.41
CA ALA A 134 1.80 17.50 0.29
C ALA A 134 3.25 17.44 -0.20
N TRP A 135 4.06 16.53 0.36
CA TRP A 135 5.43 16.33 -0.10
C TRP A 135 5.49 15.79 -1.53
N THR A 136 4.62 14.84 -1.85
CA THR A 136 4.49 14.30 -3.21
C THR A 136 4.16 15.40 -4.22
N VAL A 137 3.22 16.30 -3.89
CA VAL A 137 2.86 17.44 -4.75
C VAL A 137 4.02 18.41 -4.91
N ILE A 138 4.77 18.70 -3.85
CA ILE A 138 5.96 19.57 -3.93
C ILE A 138 6.99 18.99 -4.92
N ILE A 139 7.20 17.67 -4.90
CA ILE A 139 8.11 17.02 -5.85
C ILE A 139 7.55 17.04 -7.27
N MET A 140 6.27 16.81 -7.44
CA MET A 140 5.58 16.84 -8.73
C MET A 140 5.68 18.19 -9.43
N LEU A 141 5.75 19.28 -8.66
CA LEU A 141 5.90 20.64 -9.18
C LEU A 141 7.34 20.98 -9.60
N ARG A 142 8.34 20.17 -9.24
CA ARG A 142 9.74 20.40 -9.63
C ARG A 142 9.96 20.07 -11.10
N LYS A 143 10.85 20.84 -11.77
CA LYS A 143 11.11 20.73 -13.21
C LYS A 143 11.68 19.38 -13.64
N ASP A 144 12.41 18.71 -12.76
CA ASP A 144 13.12 17.45 -13.04
C ASP A 144 12.31 16.19 -12.75
N SER A 145 11.00 16.33 -12.49
CA SER A 145 10.11 15.22 -12.13
C SER A 145 9.08 14.96 -13.22
N VAL A 146 8.52 13.75 -13.25
CA VAL A 146 7.36 13.42 -14.07
C VAL A 146 6.21 14.32 -13.69
N ARG A 147 5.70 15.11 -14.62
CA ARG A 147 4.66 16.11 -14.37
C ARG A 147 3.28 15.53 -14.60
N LEU A 148 2.37 15.83 -13.68
CA LEU A 148 0.96 15.57 -13.90
C LEU A 148 0.39 16.68 -14.77
N ARG A 149 -0.03 16.33 -15.99
CA ARG A 149 -0.77 17.24 -16.88
C ARG A 149 -2.26 16.91 -16.80
N PHE A 150 -3.04 17.84 -16.27
CA PHE A 150 -4.49 17.67 -16.14
C PHE A 150 -5.18 17.35 -17.46
N GLY A 151 -4.66 17.83 -18.59
CA GLY A 151 -5.16 17.48 -19.91
C GLY A 151 -5.14 15.98 -20.21
N PHE A 152 -4.16 15.23 -19.68
CA PHE A 152 -4.10 13.77 -19.85
C PHE A 152 -5.06 12.99 -18.96
N ILE A 153 -5.59 13.61 -17.91
CA ILE A 153 -6.64 13.03 -17.08
C ILE A 153 -7.98 13.13 -17.80
N ILE A 154 -8.27 14.31 -18.38
CA ILE A 154 -9.56 14.61 -19.00
C ILE A 154 -9.66 13.99 -20.42
N HIS A 155 -8.56 14.06 -21.18
CA HIS A 155 -8.49 13.54 -22.55
C HIS A 155 -7.37 12.46 -22.62
N PRO A 156 -7.61 11.25 -22.08
CA PRO A 156 -6.60 10.20 -22.13
C PRO A 156 -6.42 9.69 -23.57
N ASP A 157 -5.18 9.37 -23.92
CA ASP A 157 -4.83 8.71 -25.16
C ASP A 157 -5.54 7.33 -25.23
N LYS A 158 -6.38 7.15 -26.26
CA LYS A 158 -7.22 5.95 -26.40
C LYS A 158 -6.40 4.66 -26.53
N VAL A 159 -5.29 4.69 -27.27
CA VAL A 159 -4.43 3.54 -27.48
C VAL A 159 -3.76 3.16 -26.16
N LEU A 160 -3.13 4.13 -25.51
CA LEU A 160 -2.40 3.91 -24.26
C LEU A 160 -3.34 3.49 -23.13
N ARG A 161 -4.57 4.03 -23.08
CA ARG A 161 -5.61 3.62 -22.14
C ARG A 161 -6.06 2.18 -22.37
N SER A 162 -6.24 1.77 -23.62
CA SER A 162 -6.60 0.39 -23.97
C SER A 162 -5.51 -0.59 -23.52
N ASP A 163 -4.26 -0.26 -23.82
CA ASP A 163 -3.12 -1.08 -23.40
C ASP A 163 -2.99 -1.13 -21.88
N TYR A 164 -3.12 0.02 -21.21
CA TYR A 164 -3.10 0.08 -19.75
C TYR A 164 -4.16 -0.84 -19.13
N LEU A 165 -5.41 -0.76 -19.59
CA LEU A 165 -6.50 -1.60 -19.08
C LEU A 165 -6.26 -3.08 -19.39
N LYS A 166 -5.77 -3.41 -20.59
CA LYS A 166 -5.47 -4.80 -20.99
C LYS A 166 -4.47 -5.47 -20.03
N TYR A 167 -3.45 -4.73 -19.58
CA TYR A 167 -2.45 -5.25 -18.63
C TYR A 167 -2.87 -5.10 -17.17
N ALA A 168 -3.61 -4.05 -16.82
CA ALA A 168 -4.04 -3.81 -15.45
C ALA A 168 -5.18 -4.73 -15.00
N MET A 169 -6.14 -5.06 -15.89
CA MET A 169 -7.31 -5.85 -15.51
C MET A 169 -7.00 -7.25 -15.00
N PRO A 170 -6.10 -8.05 -15.61
CA PRO A 170 -5.71 -9.35 -15.06
C PRO A 170 -5.03 -9.23 -13.67
N VAL A 171 -4.20 -8.21 -13.48
CA VAL A 171 -3.53 -7.94 -12.21
C VAL A 171 -4.55 -7.52 -11.14
N LEU A 172 -5.50 -6.67 -11.51
CA LEU A 172 -6.59 -6.26 -10.63
C LEU A 172 -7.43 -7.48 -10.23
N GLY A 173 -7.81 -8.33 -11.19
CA GLY A 173 -8.56 -9.57 -10.94
C GLY A 173 -7.83 -10.49 -9.96
N ASN A 174 -6.53 -10.71 -10.17
CA ASN A 174 -5.71 -11.51 -9.26
C ASN A 174 -5.69 -10.92 -7.83
N ASN A 175 -5.46 -9.60 -7.70
CA ASN A 175 -5.43 -8.93 -6.41
C ASN A 175 -6.80 -8.93 -5.71
N LEU A 176 -7.90 -8.81 -6.46
CA LEU A 176 -9.26 -8.90 -5.91
C LEU A 176 -9.55 -10.30 -5.36
N VAL A 177 -9.25 -11.37 -6.11
CA VAL A 177 -9.42 -12.75 -5.65
C VAL A 177 -8.59 -13.01 -4.39
N TRP A 178 -7.34 -12.54 -4.39
CA TRP A 178 -6.45 -12.68 -3.23
C TRP A 178 -6.99 -11.92 -2.02
N GLY A 179 -7.43 -10.67 -2.21
CA GLY A 179 -8.01 -9.82 -1.16
C GLY A 179 -9.31 -10.38 -0.58
N ILE A 180 -10.21 -10.90 -1.44
CA ILE A 180 -11.45 -11.55 -1.01
C ILE A 180 -11.11 -12.81 -0.20
N GLY A 181 -10.20 -13.67 -0.69
CA GLY A 181 -9.78 -14.88 0.03
C GLY A 181 -9.21 -14.57 1.41
N PHE A 182 -8.36 -13.55 1.50
CA PHE A 182 -7.77 -13.12 2.78
C PHE A 182 -8.80 -12.52 3.74
N SER A 183 -9.76 -11.74 3.22
CA SER A 183 -10.87 -11.19 4.01
C SER A 183 -11.78 -12.30 4.54
N MET A 184 -12.14 -13.28 3.71
CA MET A 184 -12.96 -14.43 4.11
C MET A 184 -12.25 -15.27 5.18
N TYR A 185 -10.94 -15.48 5.04
CA TYR A 185 -10.14 -16.16 6.08
C TYR A 185 -10.23 -15.43 7.43
N THR A 186 -10.11 -14.10 7.41
CA THR A 186 -10.21 -13.27 8.63
C THR A 186 -11.61 -13.35 9.24
N VAL A 187 -12.66 -13.33 8.42
CA VAL A 187 -14.06 -13.46 8.87
C VAL A 187 -14.29 -14.82 9.55
N ILE A 188 -13.84 -15.91 8.92
CA ILE A 188 -13.97 -17.27 9.48
C ILE A 188 -13.29 -17.36 10.84
N LEU A 189 -12.05 -16.90 10.94
CA LEU A 189 -11.31 -16.92 12.21
C LEU A 189 -11.95 -16.02 13.29
N GLY A 190 -12.53 -14.90 12.89
CA GLY A 190 -13.28 -14.02 13.80
C GLY A 190 -14.51 -14.69 14.39
N HIS A 191 -15.16 -15.61 13.66
CA HIS A 191 -16.30 -16.39 14.15
C HIS A 191 -15.89 -17.62 15.00
N MET A 192 -14.61 -18.04 14.93
CA MET A 192 -14.08 -19.12 15.76
C MET A 192 -13.78 -18.71 17.20
N GLY A 193 -13.85 -17.41 17.49
CA GLY A 193 -13.65 -16.85 18.83
C GLY A 193 -12.46 -15.90 18.91
N THR A 194 -12.39 -15.20 20.05
CA THR A 194 -11.39 -14.13 20.29
C THR A 194 -9.95 -14.66 20.30
N ASP A 195 -9.75 -15.87 20.82
CA ASP A 195 -8.41 -16.48 20.93
C ASP A 195 -7.86 -16.85 19.54
N ALA A 196 -8.70 -17.41 18.67
CA ALA A 196 -8.34 -17.71 17.28
C ALA A 196 -8.01 -16.42 16.50
N ALA A 197 -8.79 -15.36 16.69
CA ALA A 197 -8.55 -14.06 16.06
C ALA A 197 -7.25 -13.42 16.57
N ALA A 198 -6.95 -13.51 17.87
CA ALA A 198 -5.71 -13.01 18.45
C ALA A 198 -4.49 -13.78 17.94
N ALA A 199 -4.53 -15.11 17.93
CA ALA A 199 -3.46 -15.95 17.38
C ALA A 199 -3.19 -15.65 15.91
N ASN A 200 -4.25 -15.48 15.11
CA ASN A 200 -4.12 -15.10 13.70
C ASN A 200 -3.47 -13.73 13.51
N SER A 201 -3.79 -12.76 14.37
CA SER A 201 -3.20 -11.42 14.31
C SER A 201 -1.69 -11.47 14.53
N ILE A 202 -1.21 -12.24 15.51
CA ILE A 202 0.20 -12.43 15.78
C ILE A 202 0.89 -13.15 14.61
N ALA A 203 0.31 -14.23 14.10
CA ALA A 203 0.82 -14.96 12.96
C ALA A 203 0.95 -14.07 11.71
N ASN A 204 -0.06 -13.20 11.46
CA ASN A 204 -0.03 -12.26 10.36
C ASN A 204 1.07 -11.20 10.48
N ILE A 205 1.36 -10.69 11.68
CA ILE A 205 2.46 -9.76 11.90
C ILE A 205 3.78 -10.41 11.52
N ILE A 206 4.06 -11.62 12.02
CA ILE A 206 5.29 -12.35 11.73
C ILE A 206 5.41 -12.67 10.24
N LYS A 207 4.33 -13.17 9.64
CA LYS A 207 4.26 -13.44 8.20
C LYS A 207 4.56 -12.19 7.37
N ASN A 208 3.94 -11.06 7.68
CA ASN A 208 4.12 -9.82 6.93
C ASN A 208 5.55 -9.27 7.05
N LEU A 209 6.18 -9.38 8.22
CA LEU A 209 7.60 -9.02 8.40
C LEU A 209 8.52 -9.90 7.55
N ALA A 210 8.25 -11.20 7.47
CA ALA A 210 9.03 -12.11 6.65
C ALA A 210 8.85 -11.86 5.13
N ILE A 211 7.63 -11.56 4.70
CA ILE A 211 7.30 -11.35 3.29
C ILE A 211 7.81 -9.99 2.78
N CYS A 212 7.88 -8.95 3.61
CA CYS A 212 8.23 -7.61 3.16
C CYS A 212 9.59 -7.52 2.44
N VAL A 213 10.57 -8.33 2.85
CA VAL A 213 11.89 -8.41 2.18
C VAL A 213 11.75 -9.00 0.77
N CYS A 214 10.98 -10.08 0.64
CA CYS A 214 10.73 -10.74 -0.65
C CYS A 214 9.95 -9.82 -1.61
N GLU A 215 8.98 -9.08 -1.10
CA GLU A 215 8.23 -8.08 -1.89
C GLU A 215 9.12 -6.92 -2.35
N GLY A 216 10.06 -6.50 -1.51
CA GLY A 216 11.07 -5.51 -1.87
C GLY A 216 11.93 -5.96 -3.06
N VAL A 217 12.45 -7.18 -3.00
CA VAL A 217 13.26 -7.78 -4.10
C VAL A 217 12.42 -7.95 -5.36
N SER A 218 11.18 -8.43 -5.24
CA SER A 218 10.24 -8.59 -6.36
C SER A 218 9.97 -7.23 -7.05
N SER A 219 9.68 -6.19 -6.27
CA SER A 219 9.45 -4.85 -6.77
C SER A 219 10.68 -4.28 -7.49
N ALA A 220 11.87 -4.45 -6.91
CA ALA A 220 13.14 -4.02 -7.53
C ALA A 220 13.40 -4.77 -8.85
N THR A 221 13.12 -6.07 -8.89
CA THR A 221 13.24 -6.89 -10.10
C THR A 221 12.34 -6.37 -11.21
N GLY A 222 11.07 -6.10 -10.91
CA GLY A 222 10.12 -5.56 -11.88
C GLY A 222 10.56 -4.23 -12.48
N VAL A 223 11.12 -3.34 -11.67
CA VAL A 223 11.63 -2.03 -12.13
C VAL A 223 12.88 -2.19 -13.00
N LEU A 224 13.90 -2.91 -12.52
CA LEU A 224 15.19 -3.06 -13.22
C LEU A 224 15.03 -3.80 -14.54
N VAL A 225 14.42 -4.97 -14.51
CA VAL A 225 14.19 -5.76 -15.73
C VAL A 225 13.28 -5.00 -16.69
N GLY A 226 12.24 -4.35 -16.20
CA GLY A 226 11.35 -3.53 -17.02
C GLY A 226 12.07 -2.38 -17.71
N MET A 227 12.99 -1.69 -17.05
CA MET A 227 13.80 -0.62 -17.64
C MET A 227 14.74 -1.17 -18.71
N LEU A 228 15.45 -2.27 -18.47
CA LEU A 228 16.37 -2.90 -19.42
C LEU A 228 15.63 -3.37 -20.68
N LEU A 229 14.46 -3.97 -20.52
CA LEU A 229 13.59 -4.35 -21.64
C LEU A 229 13.15 -3.12 -22.45
N GLY A 230 12.85 -2.01 -21.76
CA GLY A 230 12.53 -0.75 -22.41
C GLY A 230 13.69 -0.18 -23.23
N MET A 231 14.93 -0.34 -22.76
CA MET A 231 16.16 0.05 -23.47
C MET A 231 16.53 -0.89 -24.63
N GLY A 232 15.82 -2.01 -24.81
CA GLY A 232 16.14 -3.03 -25.82
C GLY A 232 17.29 -3.95 -25.44
N LYS A 233 17.77 -3.93 -24.20
CA LYS A 233 18.90 -4.70 -23.69
C LYS A 233 18.46 -6.07 -23.16
N LEU A 234 18.05 -6.96 -24.09
CA LEU A 234 17.45 -8.24 -23.73
C LEU A 234 18.40 -9.18 -22.98
N ASP A 235 19.67 -9.22 -23.35
CA ASP A 235 20.63 -10.11 -22.72
C ASP A 235 20.98 -9.67 -21.30
N GLU A 236 21.16 -8.35 -21.09
CA GLU A 236 21.33 -7.78 -19.76
C GLU A 236 20.07 -8.04 -18.90
N ALA A 237 18.87 -7.88 -19.45
CA ALA A 237 17.62 -8.14 -18.76
C ALA A 237 17.49 -9.60 -18.28
N LYS A 238 17.90 -10.58 -19.11
CA LYS A 238 17.94 -12.00 -18.72
C LYS A 238 18.96 -12.26 -17.62
N GLU A 239 20.15 -11.69 -17.73
CA GLU A 239 21.21 -11.86 -16.75
C GLU A 239 20.81 -11.30 -15.37
N TYR A 240 20.32 -10.05 -15.34
CA TYR A 240 19.82 -9.44 -14.10
C TYR A 240 18.62 -10.18 -13.54
N GLY A 241 17.68 -10.61 -14.38
CA GLY A 241 16.53 -11.43 -13.98
C GLY A 241 16.97 -12.72 -13.30
N SER A 242 17.92 -13.44 -13.86
CA SER A 242 18.47 -14.67 -13.27
C SER A 242 19.20 -14.41 -11.94
N ARG A 243 19.98 -13.33 -11.86
CA ARG A 243 20.66 -12.94 -10.60
C ARG A 243 19.65 -12.59 -9.51
N LEU A 244 18.63 -11.80 -9.82
CA LEU A 244 17.59 -11.38 -8.87
C LEU A 244 16.70 -12.54 -8.44
N CYS A 245 16.45 -13.54 -9.32
CA CYS A 245 15.78 -14.77 -8.95
C CYS A 245 16.56 -15.55 -7.87
N ARG A 246 17.88 -15.67 -8.02
CA ARG A 246 18.73 -16.29 -6.98
C ARG A 246 18.70 -15.50 -5.67
N VAL A 247 18.75 -14.18 -5.72
CA VAL A 247 18.62 -13.33 -4.53
C VAL A 247 17.25 -13.55 -3.86
N SER A 248 16.17 -13.62 -4.64
CA SER A 248 14.83 -13.91 -4.10
C SER A 248 14.75 -15.26 -3.39
N LEU A 249 15.39 -16.31 -3.94
CA LEU A 249 15.46 -17.62 -3.28
C LEU A 249 16.20 -17.56 -1.96
N ILE A 250 17.34 -16.88 -1.92
CA ILE A 250 18.14 -16.71 -0.69
C ILE A 250 17.33 -15.92 0.35
N CYS A 251 16.72 -14.79 -0.05
CA CYS A 251 15.90 -14.00 0.85
C CYS A 251 14.68 -14.78 1.37
N GLY A 252 14.03 -15.57 0.50
CA GLY A 252 12.92 -16.42 0.89
C GLY A 252 13.32 -17.51 1.90
N ALA A 253 14.45 -18.19 1.65
CA ALA A 253 14.99 -19.18 2.56
C ALA A 253 15.39 -18.56 3.92
N ALA A 254 16.06 -17.41 3.90
CA ALA A 254 16.43 -16.69 5.11
C ALA A 254 15.19 -16.23 5.91
N SER A 255 14.20 -15.65 5.25
CA SER A 255 12.93 -15.24 5.88
C SER A 255 12.19 -16.43 6.48
N GLY A 256 12.14 -17.57 5.76
CA GLY A 256 11.53 -18.81 6.27
C GLY A 256 12.27 -19.35 7.50
N ALA A 257 13.61 -19.35 7.48
CA ALA A 257 14.41 -19.76 8.62
C ALA A 257 14.18 -18.86 9.85
N ILE A 258 14.10 -17.53 9.65
CA ILE A 258 13.79 -16.57 10.73
C ILE A 258 12.43 -16.88 11.34
N VAL A 259 11.40 -17.10 10.51
CA VAL A 259 10.05 -17.47 11.01
C VAL A 259 10.09 -18.74 11.83
N LEU A 260 10.75 -19.79 11.33
CA LEU A 260 10.88 -21.05 12.07
C LEU A 260 11.61 -20.88 13.42
N CYS A 261 12.62 -20.01 13.47
CA CYS A 261 13.31 -19.70 14.72
C CYS A 261 12.44 -18.90 15.71
N VAL A 262 11.51 -18.07 15.22
CA VAL A 262 10.66 -17.22 16.07
C VAL A 262 9.48 -18.01 16.65
N ILE A 263 8.96 -19.02 15.93
CA ILE A 263 7.80 -19.83 16.37
C ILE A 263 7.90 -20.30 17.81
N PRO A 264 9.01 -20.94 18.30
CA PRO A 264 9.08 -21.43 19.67
C PRO A 264 9.08 -20.34 20.74
N PHE A 265 9.36 -19.08 20.36
CA PHE A 265 9.35 -17.95 21.30
C PHE A 265 7.97 -17.27 21.40
N ILE A 266 7.05 -17.52 20.47
CA ILE A 266 5.71 -16.91 20.47
C ILE A 266 4.96 -17.17 21.79
N PRO A 267 4.92 -18.40 22.32
CA PRO A 267 4.21 -18.68 23.58
C PRO A 267 4.80 -17.93 24.80
N MET A 268 6.08 -17.54 24.75
CA MET A 268 6.71 -16.77 25.84
C MET A 268 6.22 -15.32 25.92
N PHE A 269 5.77 -14.76 24.79
CA PHE A 269 5.30 -13.38 24.72
C PHE A 269 3.79 -13.24 24.66
N THR A 270 3.08 -14.37 24.58
CA THR A 270 1.61 -14.39 24.53
C THR A 270 1.06 -15.17 25.70
N THR A 271 0.15 -14.56 26.45
CA THR A 271 -0.62 -15.23 27.54
C THR A 271 -1.77 -16.08 26.97
N ILE A 272 -1.68 -16.46 25.70
CA ILE A 272 -2.68 -17.33 25.06
C ILE A 272 -2.42 -18.73 25.60
N SER A 273 -3.37 -19.26 26.38
CA SER A 273 -3.36 -20.63 26.86
C SER A 273 -3.37 -21.59 25.67
N ALA A 274 -2.53 -22.60 25.74
CA ALA A 274 -2.46 -23.65 24.72
C ALA A 274 -3.75 -24.46 24.67
#